data_1a7ed10b69d4d63cddf8631f06c275d9
#
_entry.id   1a7ed10b69d4d63cddf8631f06c275d9
#
_cell.length_a   1.000
_cell.length_b   1.000
_cell.length_c   1.000
_cell.angle_alpha   90.00
_cell.angle_beta   90.00
_cell.angle_gamma   90.00
#
_symmetry.space_group_name_H-M   'P 1'
#
loop_
_entity.id
_entity.type
_entity.pdbx_description
1 polymer ?
#
loop_
_entity_poly.entity_id
_entity_poly.type
_entity_poly.pdbx_seq_one_letter_code
_entity_poly.pdbx_strand_id
1 'polypeptide(L)'
;MEVHVGWASETGNTLDLMREFLNHCQEEHIKVASVQQLCKETELLPGIWIFFVSTTGQGSPPYRMRPFWKQLMAKNYKLKYPISLAVYSLGDSSYGDHFGMAARKLRQRLKMLGAQEFVEIALGDDMDPQGYRHAYLKTWRTEVTNFLRLNAKKFEGEPVQLRTPSLRNLEDELSLRSKRLRSFEQEGKENFLGNSTCVGRAGSVGRCA
;
A
#
# COMPACT_ATOMS: atom_id res chain seq x y z
N MET A 1 -11.44 -19.30 -11.49
CA MET A 1 -11.90 -18.00 -10.90
C MET A 1 -11.10 -16.85 -11.53
N GLU A 2 -11.61 -15.64 -11.51
CA GLU A 2 -10.87 -14.44 -11.96
C GLU A 2 -9.85 -14.02 -10.90
N VAL A 3 -8.70 -13.54 -11.35
CA VAL A 3 -7.61 -13.07 -10.47
C VAL A 3 -7.55 -11.56 -10.54
N HIS A 4 -7.57 -10.93 -9.39
CA HIS A 4 -7.49 -9.49 -9.23
C HIS A 4 -6.27 -9.15 -8.36
N VAL A 5 -5.56 -8.10 -8.71
CA VAL A 5 -4.40 -7.63 -7.95
C VAL A 5 -4.68 -6.22 -7.43
N GLY A 6 -4.63 -6.09 -6.11
CA GLY A 6 -4.75 -4.81 -5.41
C GLY A 6 -3.42 -4.39 -4.82
N TRP A 7 -3.02 -3.12 -5.02
CA TRP A 7 -1.77 -2.63 -4.46
C TRP A 7 -1.90 -1.25 -3.83
N ALA A 8 -1.08 -1.01 -2.81
CA ALA A 8 -0.97 0.29 -2.15
C ALA A 8 0.47 0.55 -1.74
N SER A 9 1.02 1.67 -2.18
CA SER A 9 2.40 2.08 -1.93
C SER A 9 2.49 3.56 -1.63
N GLU A 10 3.42 3.94 -0.76
CA GLU A 10 3.78 5.33 -0.53
C GLU A 10 4.99 5.74 -1.39
N THR A 11 6.01 4.88 -1.46
CA THR A 11 7.30 5.17 -2.09
C THR A 11 7.51 4.52 -3.46
N GLY A 12 6.74 3.48 -3.79
CA GLY A 12 6.84 2.76 -5.06
C GLY A 12 7.28 1.29 -4.95
N ASN A 13 8.00 0.89 -3.90
CA ASN A 13 8.54 -0.48 -3.75
C ASN A 13 7.47 -1.57 -3.92
N THR A 14 6.27 -1.32 -3.41
CA THR A 14 5.13 -2.25 -3.55
C THR A 14 4.69 -2.38 -5.01
N LEU A 15 4.77 -1.31 -5.78
CA LEU A 15 4.43 -1.31 -7.19
C LEU A 15 5.42 -2.16 -8.01
N ASP A 16 6.71 -2.07 -7.69
CA ASP A 16 7.74 -2.85 -8.38
C ASP A 16 7.57 -4.34 -8.10
N LEU A 17 7.30 -4.71 -6.86
CA LEU A 17 7.04 -6.10 -6.49
C LEU A 17 5.75 -6.63 -7.15
N MET A 18 4.70 -5.82 -7.20
CA MET A 18 3.47 -6.16 -7.90
C MET A 18 3.71 -6.40 -9.39
N ARG A 19 4.53 -5.58 -10.05
CA ARG A 19 4.91 -5.77 -11.46
C ARG A 19 5.68 -7.07 -11.66
N GLU A 20 6.63 -7.39 -10.79
CA GLU A 20 7.36 -8.65 -10.79
C GLU A 20 6.39 -9.85 -10.69
N PHE A 21 5.40 -9.75 -9.81
CA PHE A 21 4.35 -10.77 -9.71
C PHE A 21 3.51 -10.90 -10.99
N LEU A 22 3.14 -9.79 -11.63
CA LEU A 22 2.41 -9.82 -12.89
C LEU A 22 3.20 -10.49 -14.02
N ASN A 23 4.49 -10.18 -14.13
CA ASN A 23 5.37 -10.84 -15.10
C ASN A 23 5.44 -12.35 -14.84
N HIS A 24 5.58 -12.74 -13.57
CA HIS A 24 5.54 -14.15 -13.19
C HIS A 24 4.20 -14.82 -13.53
N CYS A 25 3.06 -14.15 -13.33
CA CYS A 25 1.76 -14.65 -13.76
C CYS A 25 1.69 -14.88 -15.27
N GLN A 26 2.30 -14.00 -16.09
CA GLN A 26 2.38 -14.18 -17.54
C GLN A 26 3.22 -15.41 -17.92
N GLU A 27 4.38 -15.58 -17.30
CA GLU A 27 5.25 -16.76 -17.51
C GLU A 27 4.51 -18.06 -17.16
N GLU A 28 3.66 -18.02 -16.16
CA GLU A 28 2.85 -19.16 -15.68
C GLU A 28 1.50 -19.32 -16.42
N HIS A 29 1.25 -18.53 -17.46
CA HIS A 29 -0.03 -18.50 -18.20
C HIS A 29 -1.27 -18.29 -17.32
N ILE A 30 -1.13 -17.53 -16.22
CA ILE A 30 -2.22 -17.15 -15.31
C ILE A 30 -2.81 -15.82 -15.78
N LYS A 31 -4.11 -15.82 -16.09
CA LYS A 31 -4.82 -14.61 -16.50
C LYS A 31 -5.17 -13.74 -15.29
N VAL A 32 -4.60 -12.55 -15.22
CA VAL A 32 -5.01 -11.50 -14.27
C VAL A 32 -6.09 -10.65 -14.92
N ALA A 33 -7.27 -10.61 -14.32
CA ALA A 33 -8.44 -9.90 -14.84
C ALA A 33 -8.40 -8.39 -14.57
N SER A 34 -7.85 -7.99 -13.41
CA SER A 34 -7.69 -6.56 -13.10
C SER A 34 -6.51 -6.30 -12.18
N VAL A 35 -5.92 -5.12 -12.35
CA VAL A 35 -4.87 -4.57 -11.48
C VAL A 35 -5.32 -3.20 -11.02
N GLN A 36 -5.44 -2.99 -9.70
CA GLN A 36 -6.00 -1.77 -9.14
C GLN A 36 -5.10 -1.20 -8.05
N GLN A 37 -4.86 0.11 -8.10
CA GLN A 37 -4.40 0.84 -6.93
C GLN A 37 -5.57 0.95 -5.94
N LEU A 38 -5.35 0.54 -4.69
CA LEU A 38 -6.38 0.64 -3.65
C LEU A 38 -6.68 2.11 -3.33
N CYS A 39 -7.84 2.57 -3.72
CA CYS A 39 -8.30 3.96 -3.59
C CYS A 39 -9.82 4.00 -3.33
N LYS A 40 -10.41 5.18 -3.33
CA LYS A 40 -11.85 5.36 -3.05
C LYS A 40 -12.75 4.56 -4.00
N GLU A 41 -12.35 4.46 -5.23
CA GLU A 41 -13.09 3.83 -6.33
C GLU A 41 -12.89 2.31 -6.40
N THR A 42 -12.06 1.74 -5.52
CA THR A 42 -11.80 0.29 -5.51
C THR A 42 -13.06 -0.49 -5.12
N GLU A 43 -13.49 -1.38 -6.00
CA GLU A 43 -14.54 -2.35 -5.76
C GLU A 43 -13.95 -3.77 -5.71
N LEU A 44 -14.30 -4.51 -4.66
CA LEU A 44 -13.88 -5.90 -4.51
C LEU A 44 -14.79 -6.82 -5.32
N LEU A 45 -14.35 -7.17 -6.53
CA LEU A 45 -15.02 -8.08 -7.46
C LEU A 45 -14.92 -9.53 -6.98
N PRO A 46 -15.82 -10.43 -7.44
CA PRO A 46 -15.77 -11.85 -7.08
C PRO A 46 -14.53 -12.54 -7.64
N GLY A 47 -13.88 -13.39 -6.86
CA GLY A 47 -12.73 -14.16 -7.32
C GLY A 47 -11.56 -14.20 -6.33
N ILE A 48 -10.37 -14.29 -6.88
CA ILE A 48 -9.10 -14.38 -6.13
C ILE A 48 -8.46 -12.99 -6.09
N TRP A 49 -8.16 -12.50 -4.90
CA TRP A 49 -7.49 -11.23 -4.69
C TRP A 49 -6.09 -11.42 -4.12
N ILE A 50 -5.12 -10.83 -4.80
CA ILE A 50 -3.73 -10.75 -4.34
C ILE A 50 -3.44 -9.31 -3.96
N PHE A 51 -3.13 -9.06 -2.68
CA PHE A 51 -2.87 -7.72 -2.18
C PHE A 51 -1.40 -7.51 -1.90
N PHE A 52 -0.86 -6.41 -2.41
CA PHE A 52 0.47 -5.90 -2.09
C PHE A 52 0.33 -4.56 -1.37
N VAL A 53 0.65 -4.50 -0.08
CA VAL A 53 0.37 -3.32 0.74
C VAL A 53 1.58 -2.94 1.58
N SER A 54 2.04 -1.68 1.44
CA SER A 54 3.05 -1.15 2.34
C SER A 54 2.42 -0.55 3.61
N THR A 55 3.21 -0.52 4.67
CA THR A 55 2.88 0.17 5.91
C THR A 55 3.71 1.44 5.99
N THR A 56 3.12 2.54 6.44
CA THR A 56 3.78 3.84 6.56
C THR A 56 3.69 4.41 7.97
N GLY A 57 4.73 5.13 8.39
CA GLY A 57 4.77 5.81 9.68
C GLY A 57 4.33 4.93 10.86
N GLN A 58 3.37 5.39 11.64
CA GLN A 58 2.82 4.73 12.83
C GLN A 58 1.86 3.56 12.50
N GLY A 59 2.21 2.71 11.54
CA GLY A 59 1.37 1.57 11.13
C GLY A 59 0.18 1.94 10.23
N SER A 60 0.21 3.12 9.62
CA SER A 60 -0.87 3.62 8.78
C SER A 60 -0.82 3.04 7.36
N PRO A 61 -1.98 2.90 6.68
CA PRO A 61 -1.99 2.59 5.26
C PRO A 61 -1.46 3.76 4.42
N PRO A 62 -0.93 3.50 3.22
CA PRO A 62 -0.53 4.52 2.27
C PRO A 62 -1.62 5.55 2.02
N TYR A 63 -1.22 6.81 1.77
CA TYR A 63 -2.16 7.93 1.68
C TYR A 63 -3.33 7.69 0.72
N ARG A 64 -3.06 7.19 -0.48
CA ARG A 64 -4.10 6.92 -1.49
C ARG A 64 -5.07 5.81 -1.09
N MET A 65 -4.63 4.86 -0.26
CA MET A 65 -5.47 3.78 0.25
C MET A 65 -6.42 4.23 1.37
N ARG A 66 -6.18 5.36 2.03
CA ARG A 66 -6.96 5.80 3.21
C ARG A 66 -8.47 5.90 2.95
N PRO A 67 -8.96 6.39 1.80
CA PRO A 67 -10.41 6.41 1.53
C PRO A 67 -11.01 5.01 1.42
N PHE A 68 -10.35 4.09 0.70
CA PHE A 68 -10.74 2.68 0.65
C PHE A 68 -10.73 2.05 2.05
N TRP A 69 -9.67 2.31 2.81
CA TRP A 69 -9.53 1.85 4.19
C TRP A 69 -10.70 2.29 5.06
N LYS A 70 -11.07 3.59 5.00
CA LYS A 70 -12.21 4.14 5.75
C LYS A 70 -13.53 3.45 5.39
N GLN A 71 -13.78 3.18 4.12
CA GLN A 71 -14.96 2.43 3.67
C GLN A 71 -14.94 1.00 4.20
N LEU A 72 -13.82 0.29 4.05
CA LEU A 72 -13.69 -1.11 4.48
C LEU A 72 -13.87 -1.27 6.00
N MET A 73 -13.42 -0.30 6.79
CA MET A 73 -13.51 -0.31 8.26
C MET A 73 -14.89 0.12 8.78
N ALA A 74 -15.79 0.61 7.94
CA ALA A 74 -17.14 0.97 8.37
C ALA A 74 -17.89 -0.23 8.93
N LYS A 75 -18.66 -0.04 10.02
CA LYS A 75 -19.39 -1.13 10.71
C LYS A 75 -20.40 -1.83 9.82
N ASN A 76 -21.01 -1.10 8.90
CA ASN A 76 -22.04 -1.59 7.97
C ASN A 76 -21.46 -2.09 6.64
N TYR A 77 -20.13 -2.06 6.45
CA TYR A 77 -19.53 -2.58 5.22
C TYR A 77 -19.67 -4.09 5.15
N LYS A 78 -20.09 -4.57 3.98
CA LYS A 78 -20.22 -6.00 3.67
C LYS A 78 -19.55 -6.28 2.34
N LEU A 79 -18.92 -7.44 2.22
CA LEU A 79 -18.50 -7.93 0.91
C LEU A 79 -19.75 -8.25 0.07
N LYS A 80 -19.77 -7.74 -1.16
CA LYS A 80 -20.84 -8.06 -2.12
C LYS A 80 -20.74 -9.50 -2.63
N TYR A 81 -19.53 -10.02 -2.67
CA TYR A 81 -19.21 -11.32 -3.25
C TYR A 81 -18.21 -12.07 -2.37
N PRO A 82 -18.24 -13.43 -2.42
CA PRO A 82 -17.18 -14.21 -1.79
C PRO A 82 -15.86 -13.99 -2.53
N ILE A 83 -14.78 -13.80 -1.77
CA ILE A 83 -13.43 -13.64 -2.30
C ILE A 83 -12.46 -14.57 -1.58
N SER A 84 -11.47 -15.06 -2.31
CA SER A 84 -10.27 -15.69 -1.76
C SER A 84 -9.12 -14.68 -1.77
N LEU A 85 -8.30 -14.65 -0.72
CA LEU A 85 -7.27 -13.63 -0.60
C LEU A 85 -5.90 -14.21 -0.24
N ALA A 86 -4.86 -13.56 -0.75
CA ALA A 86 -3.50 -13.61 -0.25
C ALA A 86 -2.97 -12.18 -0.10
N VAL A 87 -2.16 -11.94 0.92
CA VAL A 87 -1.63 -10.60 1.23
C VAL A 87 -0.12 -10.67 1.37
N TYR A 88 0.57 -9.80 0.66
CA TYR A 88 1.98 -9.50 0.86
C TYR A 88 2.14 -8.10 1.44
N SER A 89 2.86 -8.00 2.55
CA SER A 89 3.14 -6.73 3.23
C SER A 89 4.55 -6.27 2.91
N LEU A 90 4.73 -4.96 2.74
CA LEU A 90 6.05 -4.34 2.78
C LEU A 90 6.12 -3.40 3.98
N GLY A 91 7.26 -3.42 4.66
CA GLY A 91 7.51 -2.56 5.82
C GLY A 91 8.97 -2.64 6.24
N ASP A 92 9.24 -2.12 7.42
CA ASP A 92 10.54 -2.04 8.04
C ASP A 92 10.40 -2.47 9.50
N SER A 93 11.09 -3.53 9.88
CA SER A 93 11.00 -4.14 11.22
C SER A 93 11.55 -3.23 12.33
N SER A 94 12.33 -2.22 12.01
CA SER A 94 12.81 -1.23 12.98
C SER A 94 11.67 -0.44 13.63
N TYR A 95 10.48 -0.40 13.00
CA TYR A 95 9.26 0.19 13.57
C TYR A 95 8.52 -0.72 14.57
N GLY A 96 9.09 -1.86 14.94
CA GLY A 96 8.54 -2.76 15.98
C GLY A 96 7.11 -3.21 15.67
N ASP A 97 6.18 -2.98 16.60
CA ASP A 97 4.78 -3.41 16.48
C ASP A 97 4.04 -2.82 15.28
N HIS A 98 4.54 -1.74 14.71
CA HIS A 98 3.96 -1.10 13.52
C HIS A 98 4.34 -1.80 12.20
N PHE A 99 5.32 -2.71 12.24
CA PHE A 99 5.77 -3.45 11.07
C PHE A 99 4.65 -4.27 10.45
N GLY A 100 4.35 -4.02 9.18
CA GLY A 100 3.32 -4.71 8.42
C GLY A 100 1.88 -4.47 8.90
N MET A 101 1.64 -3.51 9.80
CA MET A 101 0.35 -3.32 10.47
C MET A 101 -0.79 -3.03 9.50
N ALA A 102 -0.58 -2.21 8.47
CA ALA A 102 -1.62 -1.90 7.49
C ALA A 102 -2.12 -3.16 6.77
N ALA A 103 -1.19 -4.00 6.30
CA ALA A 103 -1.52 -5.25 5.62
C ALA A 103 -2.15 -6.28 6.57
N ARG A 104 -1.64 -6.41 7.79
CA ARG A 104 -2.22 -7.31 8.81
C ARG A 104 -3.67 -6.93 9.14
N LYS A 105 -3.96 -5.65 9.32
CA LYS A 105 -5.32 -5.15 9.57
C LYS A 105 -6.23 -5.34 8.36
N LEU A 106 -5.74 -5.11 7.14
CA LEU A 106 -6.47 -5.37 5.90
C LEU A 106 -6.90 -6.84 5.83
N ARG A 107 -5.93 -7.75 5.96
CA ARG A 107 -6.16 -9.18 6.02
C ARG A 107 -7.21 -9.57 7.05
N GLN A 108 -7.01 -9.13 8.29
CA GLN A 108 -7.92 -9.44 9.39
C GLN A 108 -9.34 -8.94 9.11
N ARG A 109 -9.48 -7.70 8.63
CA ARG A 109 -10.78 -7.14 8.30
C ARG A 109 -11.49 -7.89 7.20
N LEU A 110 -10.80 -8.25 6.11
CA LEU A 110 -11.38 -9.04 5.03
C LEU A 110 -11.83 -10.42 5.49
N LYS A 111 -11.03 -11.09 6.35
CA LYS A 111 -11.41 -12.37 6.98
C LYS A 111 -12.67 -12.22 7.85
N MET A 112 -12.78 -11.18 8.65
CA MET A 112 -13.99 -10.88 9.44
C MET A 112 -15.21 -10.62 8.56
N LEU A 113 -15.04 -10.16 7.34
CA LEU A 113 -16.09 -9.96 6.35
C LEU A 113 -16.43 -11.23 5.55
N GLY A 114 -15.78 -12.35 5.86
CA GLY A 114 -16.04 -13.66 5.22
C GLY A 114 -15.11 -14.03 4.07
N ALA A 115 -14.06 -13.25 3.81
CA ALA A 115 -13.05 -13.62 2.82
C ALA A 115 -12.22 -14.83 3.29
N GLN A 116 -11.89 -15.73 2.36
CA GLN A 116 -11.12 -16.93 2.64
C GLN A 116 -9.65 -16.70 2.28
N GLU A 117 -8.77 -16.80 3.27
CA GLU A 117 -7.33 -16.74 3.05
C GLU A 117 -6.84 -18.11 2.58
N PHE A 118 -6.10 -18.14 1.46
CA PHE A 118 -5.57 -19.37 0.89
C PHE A 118 -4.04 -19.51 1.03
N VAL A 119 -3.34 -18.41 1.28
CA VAL A 119 -1.90 -18.38 1.63
C VAL A 119 -1.73 -17.40 2.78
N GLU A 120 -0.95 -17.77 3.77
CA GLU A 120 -0.66 -16.92 4.91
C GLU A 120 0.05 -15.63 4.48
N ILE A 121 -0.22 -14.54 5.20
CA ILE A 121 0.43 -13.26 4.94
C ILE A 121 1.94 -13.39 5.07
N ALA A 122 2.69 -12.90 4.06
CA ALA A 122 4.12 -12.73 4.17
C ALA A 122 4.48 -11.26 4.41
N LEU A 123 5.56 -11.06 5.17
CA LEU A 123 6.05 -9.75 5.57
C LEU A 123 7.42 -9.53 4.93
N GLY A 124 7.48 -8.69 3.92
CA GLY A 124 8.73 -8.20 3.35
C GLY A 124 9.31 -7.10 4.23
N ASP A 125 10.53 -7.31 4.67
CA ASP A 125 11.23 -6.42 5.58
C ASP A 125 12.35 -5.69 4.85
N ASP A 126 12.34 -4.36 4.90
CA ASP A 126 13.38 -3.53 4.30
C ASP A 126 14.72 -3.64 5.05
N MET A 127 14.68 -4.07 6.33
CA MET A 127 15.85 -4.34 7.16
C MET A 127 16.43 -5.73 6.97
N ASP A 128 15.76 -6.64 6.24
CA ASP A 128 16.31 -7.96 5.93
C ASP A 128 17.59 -7.80 5.09
N PRO A 129 18.72 -8.42 5.44
CA PRO A 129 19.95 -8.38 4.65
C PRO A 129 19.77 -8.82 3.19
N GLN A 130 18.77 -9.63 2.89
CA GLN A 130 18.37 -10.06 1.55
C GLN A 130 17.28 -9.18 0.94
N GLY A 131 16.86 -8.13 1.65
CA GLY A 131 15.85 -7.17 1.25
C GLY A 131 14.41 -7.67 1.34
N TYR A 132 13.47 -6.76 1.20
CA TYR A 132 12.04 -7.02 1.32
C TYR A 132 11.47 -8.08 0.37
N ARG A 133 12.20 -8.44 -0.70
CA ARG A 133 11.84 -9.51 -1.64
C ARG A 133 12.12 -10.91 -1.12
N HIS A 134 12.91 -11.06 -0.08
CA HIS A 134 13.32 -12.37 0.43
C HIS A 134 12.12 -13.27 0.76
N ALA A 135 11.23 -12.82 1.62
CA ALA A 135 10.03 -13.58 1.99
C ALA A 135 9.12 -13.89 0.79
N TYR A 136 9.03 -12.96 -0.19
CA TYR A 136 8.28 -13.15 -1.42
C TYR A 136 8.88 -14.27 -2.28
N LEU A 137 10.17 -14.24 -2.54
CA LEU A 137 10.85 -15.18 -3.43
C LEU A 137 11.01 -16.57 -2.79
N LYS A 138 11.20 -16.62 -1.47
CA LYS A 138 11.50 -17.87 -0.76
C LYS A 138 10.34 -18.86 -0.81
N THR A 139 9.13 -18.42 -0.43
CA THR A 139 8.00 -19.34 -0.28
C THR A 139 6.70 -18.77 -0.81
N TRP A 140 6.36 -17.53 -0.46
CA TRP A 140 5.03 -16.97 -0.67
C TRP A 140 4.61 -16.95 -2.15
N ARG A 141 5.48 -16.52 -3.05
CA ARG A 141 5.20 -16.52 -4.50
C ARG A 141 4.86 -17.92 -5.01
N THR A 142 5.62 -18.93 -4.59
CA THR A 142 5.40 -20.32 -5.00
C THR A 142 4.07 -20.85 -4.51
N GLU A 143 3.71 -20.59 -3.25
CA GLU A 143 2.42 -21.02 -2.67
C GLU A 143 1.24 -20.36 -3.38
N VAL A 144 1.32 -19.04 -3.61
CA VAL A 144 0.29 -18.31 -4.38
C VAL A 144 0.17 -18.88 -5.80
N THR A 145 1.30 -19.06 -6.50
CA THR A 145 1.31 -19.59 -7.87
C THR A 145 0.69 -20.98 -7.95
N ASN A 146 1.03 -21.88 -7.04
CA ASN A 146 0.45 -23.21 -6.99
C ASN A 146 -1.08 -23.18 -6.81
N PHE A 147 -1.57 -22.32 -5.93
CA PHE A 147 -3.01 -22.13 -5.78
C PHE A 147 -3.65 -21.56 -7.05
N LEU A 148 -3.04 -20.57 -7.69
CA LEU A 148 -3.54 -19.95 -8.90
C LEU A 148 -3.59 -20.93 -10.09
N ARG A 149 -2.57 -21.79 -10.26
CA ARG A 149 -2.53 -22.83 -11.31
C ARG A 149 -3.75 -23.76 -11.27
N LEU A 150 -4.27 -24.03 -10.07
CA LEU A 150 -5.41 -24.93 -9.87
C LEU A 150 -6.76 -24.20 -9.98
N ASN A 151 -6.82 -22.92 -9.61
CA ASN A 151 -8.10 -22.23 -9.37
C ASN A 151 -8.36 -21.05 -10.31
N ALA A 152 -7.30 -20.46 -10.92
CA ALA A 152 -7.45 -19.34 -11.84
C ALA A 152 -7.87 -19.77 -13.25
N LYS A 153 -8.49 -18.86 -13.99
CA LYS A 153 -8.69 -19.00 -15.44
C LYS A 153 -7.33 -18.94 -16.12
N LYS A 154 -7.07 -19.89 -17.03
CA LYS A 154 -5.87 -19.89 -17.86
C LYS A 154 -6.00 -18.86 -18.97
N PHE A 155 -4.87 -18.38 -19.43
CA PHE A 155 -4.77 -17.51 -20.57
C PHE A 155 -4.84 -18.38 -21.85
N GLU A 156 -5.85 -18.13 -22.69
CA GLU A 156 -5.96 -18.72 -24.03
C GLU A 156 -5.70 -17.59 -25.02
N GLY A 157 -4.45 -17.41 -25.48
CA GLY A 157 -4.06 -16.41 -26.46
C GLY A 157 -2.77 -15.67 -26.14
N GLU A 158 -2.35 -14.76 -27.04
CA GLU A 158 -1.17 -13.91 -26.79
C GLU A 158 -1.36 -13.00 -25.56
N PRO A 159 -0.31 -12.77 -24.75
CA PRO A 159 -0.40 -11.97 -23.55
C PRO A 159 -0.80 -10.53 -23.90
N VAL A 160 -2.00 -10.13 -23.48
CA VAL A 160 -2.40 -8.73 -23.56
C VAL A 160 -1.51 -7.95 -22.60
N GLN A 161 -0.73 -7.01 -23.13
CA GLN A 161 0.02 -6.08 -22.30
C GLN A 161 -0.94 -5.37 -21.35
N LEU A 162 -0.92 -5.75 -20.07
CA LEU A 162 -1.64 -5.02 -19.05
C LEU A 162 -1.18 -3.57 -19.10
N ARG A 163 -2.09 -2.64 -19.39
CA ARG A 163 -1.81 -1.21 -19.29
C ARG A 163 -1.54 -0.88 -17.81
N THR A 164 -0.28 -1.11 -17.40
CA THR A 164 0.20 -0.52 -16.16
C THR A 164 0.16 0.99 -16.33
N PRO A 165 -0.25 1.76 -15.32
CA PRO A 165 -0.13 3.22 -15.38
C PRO A 165 1.28 3.57 -15.84
N SER A 166 1.42 4.39 -16.89
CA SER A 166 2.72 4.68 -17.47
C SER A 166 3.65 5.25 -16.39
N LEU A 167 4.91 4.84 -16.39
CA LEU A 167 5.93 5.37 -15.50
C LEU A 167 5.96 6.91 -15.49
N ARG A 168 5.72 7.56 -16.65
CA ARG A 168 5.63 9.03 -16.74
C ARG A 168 4.57 9.64 -15.84
N ASN A 169 3.37 9.04 -15.73
CA ASN A 169 2.33 9.57 -14.86
C ASN A 169 2.68 9.41 -13.36
N LEU A 170 3.44 8.37 -13.01
CA LEU A 170 3.91 8.14 -11.63
C LEU A 170 5.12 9.01 -11.28
N GLU A 171 6.06 9.19 -12.20
CA GLU A 171 7.22 10.07 -12.03
C GLU A 171 6.80 11.53 -11.95
N ASP A 172 5.85 11.96 -12.77
CA ASP A 172 5.25 13.30 -12.71
C ASP A 172 4.51 13.52 -11.38
N GLU A 173 3.76 12.53 -10.89
CA GLU A 173 3.08 12.62 -9.60
C GLU A 173 4.06 12.62 -8.41
N LEU A 174 5.11 11.82 -8.46
CA LEU A 174 6.17 11.79 -7.43
C LEU A 174 6.98 13.10 -7.45
N SER A 175 7.26 13.65 -8.63
CA SER A 175 7.91 14.96 -8.80
C SER A 175 7.06 16.11 -8.24
N LEU A 176 5.76 16.13 -8.54
CA LEU A 176 4.81 17.10 -7.99
C LEU A 176 4.69 16.98 -6.46
N ARG A 177 4.80 15.78 -5.93
CA ARG A 177 4.72 15.51 -4.49
C ARG A 177 5.97 15.95 -3.75
N SER A 178 7.15 15.71 -4.31
CA SER A 178 8.42 16.20 -3.74
C SER A 178 8.50 17.73 -3.76
N LYS A 179 7.90 18.39 -4.75
CA LYS A 179 7.77 19.86 -4.79
C LYS A 179 6.82 20.38 -3.71
N ARG A 180 5.66 19.70 -3.49
CA ARG A 180 4.73 20.07 -2.41
C ARG A 180 5.31 19.88 -1.01
N LEU A 181 6.06 18.80 -0.78
CA LEU A 181 6.72 18.58 0.51
C LEU A 181 7.77 19.67 0.80
N ARG A 182 8.56 20.06 -0.21
CA ARG A 182 9.52 21.17 -0.06
C ARG A 182 8.86 22.52 0.19
N SER A 183 7.71 22.80 -0.42
CA SER A 183 6.94 24.02 -0.13
C SER A 183 6.39 24.05 1.30
N PHE A 184 5.88 22.92 1.80
CA PHE A 184 5.44 22.80 3.20
C PHE A 184 6.58 22.98 4.21
N GLU A 185 7.77 22.45 3.89
CA GLU A 185 8.96 22.66 4.74
C GLU A 185 9.46 24.11 4.71
N GLN A 186 9.32 24.82 3.59
CA GLN A 186 9.64 26.24 3.48
C GLN A 186 8.64 27.11 4.23
N GLU A 187 7.35 26.91 4.05
CA GLU A 187 6.30 27.62 4.80
C GLU A 187 6.40 27.38 6.32
N GLY A 188 6.76 26.16 6.75
CA GLY A 188 7.02 25.85 8.15
C GLY A 188 8.22 26.61 8.73
N LYS A 189 9.28 26.83 7.94
CA LYS A 189 10.46 27.60 8.37
C LYS A 189 10.19 29.10 8.40
N GLU A 190 9.44 29.65 7.46
CA GLU A 190 9.07 31.06 7.45
C GLU A 190 8.13 31.44 8.61
N ASN A 191 7.19 30.56 8.97
CA ASN A 191 6.34 30.76 10.13
C ASN A 191 7.06 30.65 11.48
N PHE A 192 8.19 29.93 11.54
CA PHE A 192 9.02 29.82 12.74
C PHE A 192 9.94 31.05 12.92
N LEU A 193 10.38 31.67 11.82
CA LEU A 193 11.21 32.87 11.84
C LEU A 193 10.42 34.17 12.03
N GLY A 194 9.12 34.17 11.68
CA GLY A 194 8.24 35.34 11.83
C GLY A 194 7.77 35.62 13.27
N ASN A 195 7.92 34.66 14.19
CA ASN A 195 7.49 34.82 15.60
C ASN A 195 8.62 35.19 16.59
N SER A 196 9.83 35.49 16.10
CA SER A 196 10.96 35.84 16.96
C SER A 196 11.24 37.33 17.13
N THR A 197 10.36 38.23 16.69
CA THR A 197 10.51 39.67 16.90
C THR A 197 9.37 40.25 17.72
N CYS A 198 9.30 39.88 18.99
CA CYS A 198 8.71 40.75 20.02
C CYS A 198 9.80 41.26 20.92
N VAL A 199 10.38 42.33 20.46
CA VAL A 199 11.34 43.18 21.21
C VAL A 199 10.65 43.75 22.45
N GLY A 200 11.29 43.55 23.61
CA GLY A 200 10.96 44.18 24.85
C GLY A 200 11.02 45.72 24.75
N ARG A 201 10.03 46.40 25.23
CA ARG A 201 10.09 47.78 25.64
C ARG A 201 10.19 47.85 27.16
N ALA A 202 11.39 48.22 27.59
CA ALA A 202 11.61 48.70 28.93
C ALA A 202 10.93 50.06 29.09
N GLY A 203 10.34 50.30 30.23
CA GLY A 203 9.71 51.59 30.56
C GLY A 203 9.13 51.58 31.95
N SER A 204 9.93 51.98 32.87
CA SER A 204 9.90 52.98 33.93
C SER A 204 9.32 52.58 35.28
N VAL A 205 10.21 52.71 36.21
CA VAL A 205 10.05 52.82 37.69
C VAL A 205 9.03 53.90 38.04
N GLY A 206 8.08 53.57 38.91
CA GLY A 206 7.23 54.49 39.67
C GLY A 206 7.13 53.98 41.08
N ARG A 207 7.91 54.62 42.01
CA ARG A 207 7.66 54.59 43.47
C ARG A 207 6.45 55.43 43.76
N CYS A 208 5.60 55.00 44.67
CA CYS A 208 5.04 55.84 45.73
C CYS A 208 4.25 54.94 46.71
N ALA A 209 4.62 55.20 47.98
CA ALA A 209 3.91 55.18 49.22
C ALA A 209 3.29 53.88 49.69
#